data_80247ffdf4ef84b7194965df34148389
#
_entry.id   80247ffdf4ef84b7194965df34148389
#
_cell.length_a   1.000
_cell.length_b   1.000
_cell.length_c   1.000
_cell.angle_alpha   90.00
_cell.angle_beta   90.00
_cell.angle_gamma   90.00
#
_symmetry.space_group_name_H-M   'P 1'
#
loop_
_entity.id
_entity.type
_entity.pdbx_description
1 polymer ?
#
loop_
_entity_poly.entity_id
_entity_poly.type
_entity_poly.pdbx_seq_one_letter_code
_entity_poly.pdbx_strand_id
1 'polypeptide(L)'
;PAIPTLMAADTYEAYDAAVEELEAILASGRQVLAPGTVLVLEESLAEIDEAIEDARAALAADPASQALNRALTNNMRKKLDVLRHAAGIIQSTT
;
A
#
# COMPACT_ATOMS: atom_id res chain seq x y z
N PRO A 1 -12.36 -25.33 -3.73
CA PRO A 1 -13.61 -24.60 -3.87
C PRO A 1 -13.70 -23.40 -2.95
N ALA A 2 -13.77 -23.59 -1.62
CA ALA A 2 -13.82 -22.46 -0.69
C ALA A 2 -12.46 -21.83 -0.44
N ILE A 3 -11.40 -22.58 -0.62
CA ILE A 3 -10.03 -22.15 -0.34
C ILE A 3 -9.60 -20.91 -1.11
N PRO A 4 -9.83 -20.78 -2.43
CA PRO A 4 -9.42 -19.58 -3.15
C PRO A 4 -10.06 -18.29 -2.61
N THR A 5 -11.33 -18.38 -2.22
CA THR A 5 -12.04 -17.22 -1.65
C THR A 5 -11.46 -16.84 -0.29
N LEU A 6 -11.19 -17.83 0.56
CA LEU A 6 -10.56 -17.61 1.86
C LEU A 6 -9.17 -17.00 1.71
N MET A 7 -8.39 -17.49 0.77
CA MET A 7 -7.04 -16.97 0.51
C MET A 7 -7.09 -15.52 0.03
N ALA A 8 -8.07 -15.16 -0.79
CA ALA A 8 -8.23 -13.79 -1.24
C ALA A 8 -8.56 -12.85 -0.07
N ALA A 9 -9.48 -13.26 0.80
CA ALA A 9 -9.83 -12.49 1.99
C ALA A 9 -8.62 -12.35 2.92
N ASP A 10 -7.90 -13.45 3.17
CA ASP A 10 -6.69 -13.44 3.99
C ASP A 10 -5.61 -12.54 3.39
N THR A 11 -5.48 -12.52 2.07
CA THR A 11 -4.52 -11.66 1.37
C THR A 11 -4.82 -10.18 1.60
N TYR A 12 -6.09 -9.78 1.52
CA TYR A 12 -6.48 -8.40 1.77
C TYR A 12 -6.29 -8.02 3.25
N GLU A 13 -6.64 -8.90 4.17
CA GLU A 13 -6.41 -8.67 5.59
C GLU A 13 -4.92 -8.56 5.91
N ALA A 14 -4.10 -9.42 5.32
CA ALA A 14 -2.66 -9.38 5.50
C ALA A 14 -2.07 -8.09 4.93
N TYR A 15 -2.56 -7.64 3.78
CA TYR A 15 -2.14 -6.38 3.19
C TYR A 15 -2.48 -5.20 4.11
N ASP A 16 -3.72 -5.14 4.59
CA ASP A 16 -4.17 -4.06 5.47
C ASP A 16 -3.35 -4.03 6.75
N ALA A 17 -3.09 -5.19 7.35
CA ALA A 17 -2.27 -5.29 8.56
C ALA A 17 -0.83 -4.83 8.31
N ALA A 18 -0.25 -5.23 7.18
CA ALA A 18 1.11 -4.81 6.81
C ALA A 18 1.19 -3.29 6.59
N VAL A 19 0.19 -2.72 5.92
CA VAL A 19 0.12 -1.27 5.70
C VAL A 19 0.03 -0.53 7.05
N GLU A 20 -0.85 -0.97 7.95
CA GLU A 20 -1.00 -0.35 9.27
C GLU A 20 0.31 -0.38 10.05
N GLU A 21 0.98 -1.52 10.07
CA GLU A 21 2.25 -1.69 10.78
C GLU A 21 3.33 -0.76 10.21
N LEU A 22 3.44 -0.72 8.89
CA LEU A 22 4.44 0.12 8.22
C LEU A 22 4.13 1.61 8.39
N GLU A 23 2.87 1.99 8.34
CA GLU A 23 2.46 3.38 8.58
C GLU A 23 2.75 3.80 10.02
N ALA A 24 2.62 2.90 10.99
CA ALA A 24 2.97 3.18 12.38
C ALA A 24 4.48 3.41 12.53
N ILE A 25 5.30 2.60 11.86
CA ILE A 25 6.76 2.78 11.85
C ILE A 25 7.12 4.15 11.25
N LEU A 26 6.49 4.49 10.12
CA LEU A 26 6.73 5.77 9.46
C LEU A 26 6.34 6.94 10.37
N ALA A 27 5.18 6.86 11.01
CA ALA A 27 4.69 7.92 11.90
C ALA A 27 5.63 8.13 13.08
N SER A 28 6.12 7.06 13.71
CA SER A 28 7.00 7.18 14.87
C SER A 28 8.45 7.50 14.51
N GLY A 29 8.87 7.19 13.28
CA GLY A 29 10.25 7.43 12.82
C GLY A 29 10.41 8.61 11.87
N ARG A 30 9.35 9.35 11.63
CA ARG A 30 9.31 10.43 10.64
C ARG A 30 10.41 11.48 10.83
N GLN A 31 10.72 11.79 12.08
CA GLN A 31 11.70 12.83 12.42
C GLN A 31 13.13 12.44 12.05
N VAL A 32 13.43 11.16 11.82
CA VAL A 32 14.78 10.75 11.40
C VAL A 32 14.96 10.83 9.89
N LEU A 33 13.89 11.07 9.14
CA LEU A 33 13.95 11.26 7.71
C LEU A 33 14.16 12.75 7.38
N ALA A 34 14.91 13.02 6.32
CA ALA A 34 15.06 14.39 5.84
C ALA A 34 13.68 14.92 5.42
N PRO A 35 13.38 16.21 5.67
CA PRO A 35 12.08 16.79 5.31
C PRO A 35 11.71 16.63 3.84
N GLY A 36 12.68 16.76 2.94
CA GLY A 36 12.45 16.53 1.51
C GLY A 36 12.07 15.09 1.20
N THR A 37 12.66 14.13 1.92
CA THR A 37 12.33 12.72 1.77
C THR A 37 10.88 12.46 2.23
N VAL A 38 10.48 13.03 3.35
CA VAL A 38 9.12 12.91 3.86
C VAL A 38 8.12 13.45 2.84
N LEU A 39 8.42 14.61 2.26
CA LEU A 39 7.54 15.23 1.27
C LEU A 39 7.35 14.34 0.04
N VAL A 40 8.45 13.79 -0.49
CA VAL A 40 8.38 12.90 -1.66
C VAL A 40 7.60 11.63 -1.33
N LEU A 41 7.83 11.05 -0.15
CA LEU A 41 7.10 9.86 0.28
C LEU A 41 5.60 10.14 0.39
N GLU A 42 5.24 11.25 1.01
CA GLU A 42 3.82 11.61 1.18
C GLU A 42 3.14 11.86 -0.17
N GLU A 43 3.82 12.53 -1.09
CA GLU A 43 3.29 12.74 -2.43
C GLU A 43 3.11 11.43 -3.19
N SER A 44 4.10 10.55 -3.13
CA SER A 44 4.03 9.23 -3.78
C SER A 44 2.90 8.38 -3.22
N LEU A 45 2.76 8.35 -1.89
CA LEU A 45 1.70 7.58 -1.24
C LEU A 45 0.32 8.14 -1.58
N ALA A 46 0.17 9.46 -1.66
CA ALA A 46 -1.09 10.08 -2.03
C ALA A 46 -1.50 9.70 -3.46
N GLU A 47 -0.55 9.70 -4.40
CA GLU A 47 -0.81 9.29 -5.78
C GLU A 47 -1.20 7.83 -5.87
N ILE A 48 -0.51 6.96 -5.14
CA ILE A 48 -0.81 5.53 -5.12
C ILE A 48 -2.19 5.29 -4.50
N ASP A 49 -2.51 5.95 -3.39
CA ASP A 49 -3.80 5.81 -2.73
C ASP A 49 -4.95 6.25 -3.64
N GLU A 50 -4.76 7.33 -4.39
CA GLU A 50 -5.74 7.78 -5.37
C GLU A 50 -5.95 6.73 -6.47
N ALA A 51 -4.86 6.14 -6.96
CA ALA A 51 -4.95 5.08 -7.97
C ALA A 51 -5.67 3.84 -7.44
N ILE A 52 -5.44 3.48 -6.17
CA ILE A 52 -6.14 2.37 -5.51
C ILE A 52 -7.65 2.66 -5.43
N GLU A 53 -8.02 3.86 -5.00
CA GLU A 53 -9.42 4.26 -4.89
C GLU A 53 -10.11 4.24 -6.25
N ASP A 54 -9.44 4.77 -7.28
CA ASP A 54 -9.97 4.79 -8.64
C ASP A 54 -10.19 3.38 -9.17
N ALA A 55 -9.23 2.48 -8.95
CA ALA A 55 -9.35 1.09 -9.37
C ALA A 55 -10.49 0.38 -8.64
N ARG A 56 -10.64 0.62 -7.34
CA ARG A 56 -11.74 0.04 -6.55
C ARG A 56 -13.10 0.52 -7.05
N ALA A 57 -13.23 1.82 -7.32
CA ALA A 57 -14.47 2.38 -7.84
C ALA A 57 -14.82 1.80 -9.21
N ALA A 58 -13.82 1.68 -10.09
CA ALA A 58 -14.02 1.09 -11.41
C ALA A 58 -14.40 -0.39 -11.32
N LEU A 59 -13.79 -1.14 -10.40
CA LEU A 59 -14.12 -2.55 -10.16
C LEU A 59 -15.53 -2.75 -9.62
N ALA A 60 -16.04 -1.79 -8.85
CA ALA A 60 -17.42 -1.85 -8.37
C ALA A 60 -18.40 -1.84 -9.55
N ALA A 61 -18.07 -1.12 -10.62
CA ALA A 61 -18.88 -1.07 -11.83
C ALA A 61 -18.61 -2.21 -12.80
N ASP A 62 -17.39 -2.77 -12.77
CA ASP A 62 -16.97 -3.86 -13.66
C ASP A 62 -16.12 -4.88 -12.91
N PRO A 63 -16.75 -5.70 -12.03
CA PRO A 63 -16.00 -6.60 -11.14
C PRO A 63 -15.21 -7.71 -11.86
N ALA A 64 -15.58 -8.03 -13.10
CA ALA A 64 -14.91 -9.09 -13.85
C ALA A 64 -13.68 -8.61 -14.63
N SER A 65 -13.38 -7.31 -14.60
CA SER A 65 -12.26 -6.76 -15.36
C SER A 65 -10.92 -7.23 -14.79
N GLN A 66 -10.19 -8.03 -15.56
CA GLN A 66 -8.85 -8.47 -15.18
C GLN A 66 -7.85 -7.32 -15.20
N ALA A 67 -8.02 -6.38 -16.13
CA ALA A 67 -7.16 -5.22 -16.22
C ALA A 67 -7.25 -4.35 -14.96
N LEU A 68 -8.48 -4.11 -14.47
CA LEU A 68 -8.70 -3.34 -13.25
C LEU A 68 -8.17 -4.08 -12.02
N ASN A 69 -8.35 -5.40 -11.95
CA ASN A 69 -7.81 -6.21 -10.85
C ASN A 69 -6.28 -6.14 -10.82
N ARG A 70 -5.63 -6.19 -11.98
CA ARG A 70 -4.17 -6.05 -12.06
C ARG A 70 -3.73 -4.67 -11.64
N ALA A 71 -4.43 -3.64 -12.08
CA ALA A 71 -4.11 -2.26 -11.70
C ALA A 71 -4.20 -2.08 -10.19
N LEU A 72 -5.26 -2.60 -9.58
CA LEU A 72 -5.41 -2.55 -8.13
C LEU A 72 -4.27 -3.26 -7.41
N THR A 73 -4.00 -4.51 -7.80
CA THR A 73 -2.94 -5.31 -7.19
C THR A 73 -1.57 -4.66 -7.33
N ASN A 74 -1.28 -4.11 -8.51
CA ASN A 74 0.00 -3.45 -8.75
C ASN A 74 0.16 -2.20 -7.88
N ASN A 75 -0.90 -1.43 -7.71
CA ASN A 75 -0.84 -0.24 -6.85
C ASN A 75 -0.74 -0.60 -5.38
N MET A 76 -1.43 -1.65 -4.94
CA MET A 76 -1.30 -2.17 -3.57
C MET A 76 0.14 -2.61 -3.29
N ARG A 77 0.77 -3.28 -4.26
CA ARG A 77 2.17 -3.71 -4.15
C ARG A 77 3.12 -2.51 -4.09
N LYS A 78 2.88 -1.51 -4.93
CA LYS A 78 3.68 -0.27 -4.90
C LYS A 78 3.60 0.41 -3.55
N LYS A 79 2.42 0.46 -2.95
CA LYS A 79 2.24 1.07 -1.63
C LYS A 79 3.10 0.36 -0.59
N LEU A 80 3.04 -0.98 -0.57
CA LEU A 80 3.87 -1.77 0.35
C LEU A 80 5.36 -1.53 0.12
N ASP A 81 5.79 -1.47 -1.13
CA ASP A 81 7.20 -1.27 -1.47
C ASP A 81 7.70 0.09 -0.99
N VAL A 82 6.91 1.15 -1.20
CA VAL A 82 7.27 2.49 -0.74
C VAL A 82 7.34 2.53 0.79
N LEU A 83 6.34 1.97 1.47
CA LEU A 83 6.31 1.93 2.92
C LEU A 83 7.46 1.11 3.51
N ARG A 84 7.76 -0.05 2.92
CA ARG A 84 8.88 -0.89 3.36
C ARG A 84 10.21 -0.19 3.19
N HIS A 85 10.38 0.52 2.09
CA HIS A 85 11.60 1.28 1.83
C HIS A 85 11.79 2.36 2.90
N ALA A 86 10.74 3.14 3.18
CA ALA A 86 10.78 4.16 4.20
C ALA A 86 11.06 3.58 5.59
N ALA A 87 10.38 2.50 5.94
CA ALA A 87 10.59 1.81 7.22
C ALA A 87 12.02 1.28 7.33
N GLY A 88 12.57 0.76 6.24
CA GLY A 88 13.95 0.28 6.19
C GLY A 88 14.96 1.38 6.46
N ILE A 89 14.74 2.58 5.91
CA ILE A 89 15.60 3.74 6.18
C ILE A 89 15.54 4.11 7.66
N ILE A 90 14.34 4.17 8.23
CA ILE A 90 14.13 4.51 9.64
C ILE A 90 14.83 3.49 10.54
N GLN A 91 14.63 2.20 10.27
CA GLN A 91 15.19 1.13 11.09
C GLN A 91 16.70 1.04 10.99
N SER A 92 17.27 1.37 9.83
CA SER A 92 18.73 1.35 9.66
C SER A 92 19.40 2.57 10.30
N THR A 93 18.65 3.62 10.60
CA THR A 93 19.17 4.83 11.26
C THR A 93 19.21 4.66 12.79
N THR A 94 18.35 3.80 13.29
CA THR A 94 18.30 3.52 14.73
C THR A 94 19.20 2.36 15.12
#